data_d0355676834b0c348a0e576d14cdfa1b
#
_entry.id   d0355676834b0c348a0e576d14cdfa1b
#
_cell.length_a   1.000
_cell.length_b   1.000
_cell.length_c   1.000
_cell.angle_alpha   90.00
_cell.angle_beta   90.00
_cell.angle_gamma   90.00
#
_symmetry.space_group_name_H-M   'P 1'
#
loop_
_entity.id
_entity.type
_entity.pdbx_description
1 polymer ?
#
loop_
_entity_poly.entity_id
_entity_poly.type
_entity_poly.pdbx_seq_one_letter_code
_entity_poly.pdbx_strand_id
1 'polypeptide(L)'
;MESVAYRCFRCRKASLTVVYKEIETQKRPYPTRVSTGFSRNSPPSPPSTFDAVTVVMKIGQYPAPAIYVPKGLEANLGKDATALYRKALMTRNLGYGLAAVGYMRRVVEDKTNELIEVAAEFAETNNVDPAIVAQIRSALDVNKYTPYEKKLEIAAAVFPDNLKVGDINPLQVLFQQVSKGLHGLSEEECVKSSDEIRTVFEYVFENLRAQVISRRAFVDSLKKLSNS
;
A
#
# COMPACT_ATOMS: atom_id res chain seq x y z
N MET A 1 21.25 -14.90 -16.42
CA MET A 1 20.27 -13.81 -16.45
C MET A 1 19.84 -13.67 -17.89
N GLU A 2 18.58 -13.86 -18.13
CA GLU A 2 18.05 -13.87 -19.50
C GLU A 2 16.98 -12.80 -19.64
N SER A 3 16.71 -12.37 -20.85
CA SER A 3 15.67 -11.41 -21.15
C SER A 3 14.82 -11.85 -22.34
N VAL A 4 13.52 -11.61 -22.26
CA VAL A 4 12.59 -11.85 -23.38
C VAL A 4 11.90 -10.54 -23.72
N ALA A 5 11.93 -10.18 -24.98
CA ALA A 5 11.25 -9.02 -25.50
C ALA A 5 9.91 -9.41 -26.11
N TYR A 6 8.84 -8.81 -25.63
CA TYR A 6 7.49 -8.97 -26.17
C TYR A 6 7.10 -7.71 -26.94
N ARG A 7 6.49 -7.89 -28.10
CA ARG A 7 5.90 -6.77 -28.86
C ARG A 7 4.38 -6.88 -28.79
N CYS A 8 3.71 -5.76 -28.54
CA CYS A 8 2.26 -5.74 -28.52
C CYS A 8 1.68 -6.23 -29.86
N PHE A 9 0.89 -7.30 -29.81
CA PHE A 9 0.30 -7.89 -31.01
C PHE A 9 -0.69 -6.93 -31.69
N ARG A 10 -1.37 -6.08 -30.90
CA ARG A 10 -2.42 -5.18 -31.40
C ARG A 10 -1.86 -3.92 -32.06
N CYS A 11 -0.90 -3.24 -31.43
CA CYS A 11 -0.37 -1.98 -31.96
C CYS A 11 1.02 -2.09 -32.60
N ARG A 12 1.75 -3.18 -32.35
CA ARG A 12 3.12 -3.47 -32.81
C ARG A 12 4.19 -2.41 -32.46
N LYS A 13 3.77 -1.32 -31.81
CA LYS A 13 4.64 -0.19 -31.41
C LYS A 13 5.17 -0.30 -29.98
N ALA A 14 4.35 -0.87 -29.08
CA ALA A 14 4.76 -1.06 -27.71
C ALA A 14 5.60 -2.32 -27.57
N SER A 15 6.73 -2.23 -26.91
CA SER A 15 7.58 -3.36 -26.56
C SER A 15 7.71 -3.46 -25.04
N LEU A 16 7.73 -4.69 -24.54
CA LEU A 16 7.98 -5.01 -23.15
C LEU A 16 9.16 -5.96 -23.09
N THR A 17 10.21 -5.58 -22.38
CA THR A 17 11.34 -6.46 -22.08
C THR A 17 11.21 -6.94 -20.66
N VAL A 18 11.16 -8.25 -20.46
CA VAL A 18 11.14 -8.89 -19.13
C VAL A 18 12.51 -9.53 -18.92
N VAL A 19 13.13 -9.20 -17.80
CA VAL A 19 14.38 -9.81 -17.34
C VAL A 19 14.03 -10.81 -16.26
N TYR A 20 14.55 -12.03 -16.38
CA TYR A 20 14.28 -13.10 -15.41
C TYR A 20 15.57 -13.84 -15.05
N LYS A 21 15.53 -14.51 -13.92
CA LYS A 21 16.58 -15.41 -13.44
C LYS A 21 15.98 -16.79 -13.32
N GLU A 22 16.66 -17.78 -13.87
CA GLU A 22 16.35 -19.18 -13.60
C GLU A 22 16.68 -19.49 -12.14
N ILE A 23 15.70 -20.07 -11.41
CA ILE A 23 15.86 -20.45 -10.00
C ILE A 23 16.15 -21.93 -9.91
N GLU A 24 15.39 -22.75 -10.63
CA GLU A 24 15.50 -24.20 -10.58
C GLU A 24 14.95 -24.82 -11.88
N THR A 25 15.59 -25.89 -12.31
CA THR A 25 15.07 -26.73 -13.38
C THR A 25 14.71 -28.12 -12.80
N GLN A 26 13.41 -28.38 -12.68
CA GLN A 26 12.93 -29.70 -12.24
C GLN A 26 12.56 -30.56 -13.43
N LYS A 27 13.12 -31.77 -13.46
CA LYS A 27 12.68 -32.82 -14.39
C LYS A 27 11.49 -33.55 -13.77
N ARG A 28 10.30 -33.36 -14.30
CA ARG A 28 9.11 -34.13 -13.85
C ARG A 28 8.93 -35.34 -14.74
N PRO A 29 8.75 -36.56 -14.17
CA PRO A 29 8.30 -37.70 -14.93
C PRO A 29 6.86 -37.41 -15.41
N TYR A 30 6.61 -37.57 -16.70
CA TYR A 30 5.24 -37.55 -17.20
C TYR A 30 4.44 -38.65 -16.55
N PRO A 31 3.19 -38.43 -16.14
CA PRO A 31 2.32 -39.54 -15.77
C PRO A 31 2.14 -40.39 -17.04
N THR A 32 2.60 -41.61 -16.96
CA THR A 32 2.36 -42.61 -18.00
C THR A 32 0.86 -42.65 -18.23
N ARG A 33 0.39 -42.25 -19.43
CA ARG A 33 -0.99 -42.50 -19.84
C ARG A 33 -1.17 -44.00 -19.76
N VAL A 34 -1.98 -44.45 -18.83
CA VAL A 34 -2.48 -45.81 -18.81
C VAL A 34 -3.38 -45.93 -20.04
N SER A 35 -2.82 -46.43 -21.14
CA SER A 35 -3.62 -46.77 -22.30
C SER A 35 -4.46 -47.98 -21.92
N THR A 36 -5.74 -47.75 -21.64
CA THR A 36 -6.76 -48.80 -21.58
C THR A 36 -7.06 -49.29 -23.01
N GLY A 37 -6.10 -49.96 -23.62
CA GLY A 37 -6.23 -50.53 -24.95
C GLY A 37 -5.43 -51.81 -25.02
N PHE A 38 -6.14 -52.93 -24.95
CA PHE A 38 -5.61 -54.28 -25.19
C PHE A 38 -4.98 -54.37 -26.59
N SER A 39 -3.65 -54.32 -26.65
CA SER A 39 -2.90 -54.88 -27.77
C SER A 39 -1.73 -55.68 -27.22
N ARG A 40 -1.77 -57.01 -27.40
CA ARG A 40 -0.85 -57.98 -26.83
C ARG A 40 0.55 -58.02 -27.46
N ASN A 41 0.88 -57.22 -28.46
CA ASN A 41 2.13 -57.34 -29.24
C ASN A 41 2.81 -56.01 -29.59
N SER A 42 2.67 -54.96 -28.79
CA SER A 42 3.49 -53.75 -28.97
C SER A 42 4.72 -53.79 -28.06
N PRO A 43 5.93 -53.51 -28.57
CA PRO A 43 7.12 -53.37 -27.72
C PRO A 43 6.88 -52.27 -26.73
N PRO A 44 7.45 -52.35 -25.52
CA PRO A 44 7.35 -51.30 -24.51
C PRO A 44 7.84 -49.98 -25.11
N SER A 45 6.96 -48.98 -25.09
CA SER A 45 7.33 -47.61 -25.51
C SER A 45 8.53 -47.17 -24.69
N PRO A 46 9.53 -46.51 -25.30
CA PRO A 46 10.63 -45.96 -24.57
C PRO A 46 10.08 -45.01 -23.49
N PRO A 47 10.74 -44.92 -22.31
CA PRO A 47 10.29 -44.03 -21.24
C PRO A 47 10.13 -42.61 -21.81
N SER A 48 8.94 -42.09 -21.66
CA SER A 48 8.59 -40.73 -22.13
C SER A 48 9.63 -39.73 -21.68
N THR A 49 10.10 -38.95 -22.62
CA THR A 49 11.00 -37.81 -22.39
C THR A 49 10.49 -36.95 -21.23
N PHE A 50 11.36 -36.72 -20.25
CA PHE A 50 11.05 -35.84 -19.16
C PHE A 50 10.99 -34.40 -19.70
N ASP A 51 9.84 -33.73 -19.55
CA ASP A 51 9.83 -32.29 -19.76
C ASP A 51 10.49 -31.60 -18.57
N ALA A 52 11.53 -30.86 -18.85
CA ALA A 52 12.16 -30.02 -17.84
C ALA A 52 11.26 -28.78 -17.60
N VAL A 53 10.79 -28.63 -16.36
CA VAL A 53 10.08 -27.43 -15.95
C VAL A 53 11.12 -26.48 -15.36
N THR A 54 11.35 -25.37 -16.05
CA THR A 54 12.23 -24.31 -15.56
C THR A 54 11.41 -23.29 -14.77
N VAL A 55 11.73 -23.14 -13.49
CA VAL A 55 11.13 -22.11 -12.64
C VAL A 55 11.96 -20.85 -12.80
N VAL A 56 11.32 -19.76 -13.21
CA VAL A 56 11.97 -18.48 -13.44
C VAL A 56 11.36 -17.40 -12.52
N MET A 57 12.20 -16.52 -12.00
CA MET A 57 11.78 -15.36 -11.24
C MET A 57 11.96 -14.10 -12.08
N LYS A 58 10.89 -13.33 -12.27
CA LYS A 58 10.96 -12.03 -12.91
C LYS A 58 11.71 -11.06 -12.01
N ILE A 59 12.82 -10.52 -12.47
CA ILE A 59 13.66 -9.57 -11.72
C ILE A 59 13.54 -8.13 -12.24
N GLY A 60 12.90 -7.91 -13.38
CA GLY A 60 12.69 -6.57 -13.92
C GLY A 60 11.87 -6.56 -15.19
N GLN A 61 11.49 -5.37 -15.60
CA GLN A 61 10.89 -5.12 -16.92
C GLN A 61 11.15 -3.69 -17.40
N TYR A 62 11.14 -3.51 -18.71
CA TYR A 62 11.16 -2.19 -19.34
C TYR A 62 10.09 -2.12 -20.43
N PRO A 63 9.27 -1.07 -20.49
CA PRO A 63 9.21 0.02 -19.48
C PRO A 63 8.79 -0.48 -18.10
N ALA A 64 9.13 0.29 -17.07
CA ALA A 64 8.72 -0.01 -15.70
C ALA A 64 7.18 -0.11 -15.60
N PRO A 65 6.64 -0.93 -14.68
CA PRO A 65 5.20 -1.02 -14.48
C PRO A 65 4.61 0.35 -14.19
N ALA A 66 3.51 0.70 -14.85
CA ALA A 66 2.75 1.88 -14.50
C ALA A 66 2.14 1.69 -13.11
N ILE A 67 2.50 2.56 -12.17
CA ILE A 67 1.92 2.56 -10.83
C ILE A 67 0.76 3.53 -10.81
N TYR A 68 -0.43 3.00 -10.66
CA TYR A 68 -1.64 3.81 -10.51
C TYR A 68 -1.80 4.24 -9.04
N VAL A 69 -1.98 5.53 -8.84
CA VAL A 69 -2.40 6.12 -7.56
C VAL A 69 -3.76 6.79 -7.80
N PRO A 70 -4.78 6.53 -6.97
CA PRO A 70 -6.06 7.20 -7.10
C PRO A 70 -5.91 8.73 -7.09
N LYS A 71 -6.61 9.43 -7.98
CA LYS A 71 -6.48 10.90 -8.09
C LYS A 71 -6.82 11.64 -6.79
N GLY A 72 -7.83 11.15 -6.05
CA GLY A 72 -8.19 11.69 -4.74
C GLY A 72 -7.05 11.57 -3.74
N LEU A 73 -6.43 10.40 -3.66
CA LEU A 73 -5.28 10.16 -2.80
C LEU A 73 -4.07 11.03 -3.23
N GLU A 74 -3.78 11.11 -4.52
CA GLU A 74 -2.69 11.93 -5.06
C GLU A 74 -2.86 13.42 -4.69
N ALA A 75 -4.08 13.95 -4.81
CA ALA A 75 -4.41 15.31 -4.42
C ALA A 75 -4.24 15.54 -2.91
N ASN A 76 -4.59 14.55 -2.09
CA ASN A 76 -4.46 14.61 -0.64
C ASN A 76 -3.02 14.47 -0.14
N LEU A 77 -2.23 13.63 -0.77
CA LEU A 77 -0.82 13.42 -0.40
C LEU A 77 0.08 14.56 -0.83
N GLY A 78 -0.24 15.21 -1.96
CA GLY A 78 0.65 16.17 -2.60
C GLY A 78 1.83 15.47 -3.32
N LYS A 79 2.68 16.26 -3.97
CA LYS A 79 3.70 15.77 -4.91
C LYS A 79 4.73 14.84 -4.27
N ASP A 80 5.30 15.24 -3.14
CA ASP A 80 6.44 14.53 -2.54
C ASP A 80 6.00 13.22 -1.87
N ALA A 81 4.94 13.26 -1.08
CA ALA A 81 4.39 12.06 -0.47
C ALA A 81 3.83 11.08 -1.52
N THR A 82 3.23 11.57 -2.62
CA THR A 82 2.82 10.72 -3.74
C THR A 82 4.01 10.05 -4.41
N ALA A 83 5.14 10.73 -4.56
CA ALA A 83 6.36 10.13 -5.11
C ALA A 83 6.89 9.00 -4.22
N LEU A 84 6.89 9.19 -2.89
CA LEU A 84 7.25 8.14 -1.94
C LEU A 84 6.26 6.97 -1.97
N TYR A 85 4.97 7.26 -2.02
CA TYR A 85 3.93 6.24 -2.13
C TYR A 85 4.06 5.40 -3.40
N ARG A 86 4.35 6.02 -4.56
CA ARG A 86 4.65 5.28 -5.79
C ARG A 86 5.87 4.38 -5.66
N LYS A 87 6.92 4.83 -4.95
CA LYS A 87 8.09 4.00 -4.65
C LYS A 87 7.72 2.80 -3.77
N ALA A 88 6.86 2.98 -2.78
CA ALA A 88 6.35 1.89 -1.96
C ALA A 88 5.66 0.81 -2.81
N LEU A 89 4.74 1.21 -3.69
CA LEU A 89 4.03 0.29 -4.57
C LEU A 89 4.98 -0.40 -5.57
N MET A 90 5.97 0.33 -6.10
CA MET A 90 6.95 -0.22 -7.02
C MET A 90 7.84 -1.28 -6.35
N THR A 91 8.38 -0.98 -5.17
CA THR A 91 9.23 -1.91 -4.42
C THR A 91 8.45 -3.14 -3.97
N ARG A 92 7.19 -2.98 -3.57
CA ARG A 92 6.28 -4.09 -3.29
C ARG A 92 6.11 -5.01 -4.50
N ASN A 93 5.88 -4.45 -5.69
CA ASN A 93 5.69 -5.21 -6.93
C ASN A 93 6.96 -5.94 -7.38
N LEU A 94 8.12 -5.50 -6.93
CA LEU A 94 9.42 -6.15 -7.15
C LEU A 94 9.75 -7.19 -6.06
N GLY A 95 8.90 -7.35 -5.04
CA GLY A 95 9.12 -8.29 -3.94
C GLY A 95 9.96 -7.71 -2.78
N TYR A 96 10.29 -6.42 -2.79
CA TYR A 96 11.04 -5.74 -1.73
C TYR A 96 10.10 -5.19 -0.66
N GLY A 97 9.57 -6.06 0.19
CA GLY A 97 8.54 -5.74 1.18
C GLY A 97 9.02 -4.78 2.25
N LEU A 98 10.22 -4.98 2.79
CA LEU A 98 10.83 -4.08 3.79
C LEU A 98 10.96 -2.66 3.24
N ALA A 99 11.41 -2.51 1.99
CA ALA A 99 11.50 -1.20 1.35
C ALA A 99 10.10 -0.59 1.12
N ALA A 100 9.11 -1.40 0.74
CA ALA A 100 7.74 -0.94 0.56
C ALA A 100 7.15 -0.39 1.85
N VAL A 101 7.26 -1.14 2.96
CA VAL A 101 6.81 -0.71 4.28
C VAL A 101 7.59 0.51 4.78
N GLY A 102 8.91 0.57 4.54
CA GLY A 102 9.74 1.74 4.87
C GLY A 102 9.30 3.02 4.16
N TYR A 103 8.98 2.96 2.88
CA TYR A 103 8.42 4.10 2.16
C TYR A 103 7.02 4.47 2.66
N MET A 104 6.14 3.50 2.95
CA MET A 104 4.83 3.76 3.55
C MET A 104 4.96 4.45 4.91
N ARG A 105 5.85 3.96 5.77
CA ARG A 105 6.14 4.60 7.05
C ARG A 105 6.52 6.06 6.87
N ARG A 106 7.42 6.36 5.93
CA ARG A 106 7.84 7.74 5.67
C ARG A 106 6.69 8.64 5.24
N VAL A 107 5.79 8.14 4.39
CA VAL A 107 4.59 8.88 3.99
C VAL A 107 3.67 9.14 5.19
N VAL A 108 3.46 8.13 6.03
CA VAL A 108 2.63 8.26 7.25
C VAL A 108 3.24 9.29 8.21
N GLU A 109 4.56 9.22 8.46
CA GLU A 109 5.28 10.17 9.32
C GLU A 109 5.18 11.60 8.80
N ASP A 110 5.45 11.82 7.51
CA ASP A 110 5.39 13.15 6.88
C ASP A 110 3.97 13.74 6.92
N LYS A 111 2.94 12.89 6.84
CA LYS A 111 1.54 13.31 6.85
C LYS A 111 0.92 13.40 8.24
N THR A 112 1.57 12.88 9.26
CA THR A 112 1.02 12.90 10.62
C THR A 112 0.79 14.33 11.14
N ASN A 113 1.71 15.26 10.91
CA ASN A 113 1.51 16.64 11.33
C ASN A 113 0.31 17.27 10.63
N GLU A 114 0.17 17.06 9.31
CA GLU A 114 -0.98 17.54 8.54
C GLU A 114 -2.30 16.92 9.06
N LEU A 115 -2.29 15.64 9.40
CA LEU A 115 -3.46 14.98 9.99
C LEU A 115 -3.83 15.54 11.36
N ILE A 116 -2.83 15.89 12.16
CA ILE A 116 -3.04 16.52 13.48
C ILE A 116 -3.59 17.94 13.31
N GLU A 117 -3.10 18.72 12.33
CA GLU A 117 -3.66 20.04 12.01
C GLU A 117 -5.15 19.91 11.61
N VAL A 118 -5.45 18.99 10.73
CA VAL A 118 -6.82 18.70 10.30
C VAL A 118 -7.69 18.27 11.48
N ALA A 119 -7.16 17.46 12.39
CA ALA A 119 -7.86 17.05 13.61
C ALA A 119 -8.08 18.24 14.59
N ALA A 120 -7.12 19.16 14.72
CA ALA A 120 -7.28 20.38 15.51
C ALA A 120 -8.40 21.26 14.94
N GLU A 121 -8.41 21.49 13.63
CA GLU A 121 -9.46 22.25 12.95
C GLU A 121 -10.85 21.61 13.12
N PHE A 122 -10.92 20.27 13.04
CA PHE A 122 -12.14 19.54 13.30
C PHE A 122 -12.62 19.72 14.74
N ALA A 123 -11.73 19.62 15.71
CA ALA A 123 -12.05 19.80 17.13
C ALA A 123 -12.54 21.22 17.44
N GLU A 124 -11.87 22.26 16.90
CA GLU A 124 -12.30 23.66 17.00
C GLU A 124 -13.70 23.89 16.41
N THR A 125 -13.94 23.34 15.22
CA THR A 125 -15.22 23.52 14.50
C THR A 125 -16.39 22.78 15.19
N ASN A 126 -16.11 21.73 15.94
CA ASN A 126 -17.13 20.96 16.67
C ASN A 126 -17.25 21.35 18.15
N ASN A 127 -16.62 22.46 18.58
CA ASN A 127 -16.61 22.93 19.97
C ASN A 127 -16.15 21.84 20.97
N VAL A 128 -15.15 21.06 20.58
CA VAL A 128 -14.49 20.13 21.50
C VAL A 128 -13.80 20.91 22.61
N ASP A 129 -13.64 20.29 23.78
CA ASP A 129 -13.01 20.91 24.96
C ASP A 129 -11.74 21.67 24.55
N PRO A 130 -11.66 22.99 24.87
CA PRO A 130 -10.49 23.82 24.59
C PRO A 130 -9.17 23.24 25.12
N ALA A 131 -9.20 22.47 26.21
CA ALA A 131 -8.03 21.79 26.73
C ALA A 131 -7.46 20.75 25.77
N ILE A 132 -8.32 20.01 25.09
CA ILE A 132 -7.95 19.01 24.06
C ILE A 132 -7.36 19.73 22.85
N VAL A 133 -8.00 20.79 22.39
CA VAL A 133 -7.51 21.61 21.29
C VAL A 133 -6.11 22.17 21.60
N ALA A 134 -5.90 22.69 22.81
CA ALA A 134 -4.60 23.19 23.25
C ALA A 134 -3.51 22.11 23.25
N GLN A 135 -3.85 20.87 23.67
CA GLN A 135 -2.93 19.72 23.61
C GLN A 135 -2.53 19.40 22.16
N ILE A 136 -3.50 19.39 21.23
CA ILE A 136 -3.25 19.13 19.81
C ILE A 136 -2.33 20.19 19.23
N ARG A 137 -2.62 21.47 19.48
CA ARG A 137 -1.80 22.60 19.02
C ARG A 137 -0.38 22.56 19.60
N SER A 138 -0.24 22.20 20.89
CA SER A 138 1.06 22.00 21.52
C SER A 138 1.88 20.87 20.91
N ALA A 139 1.24 19.82 20.42
CA ALA A 139 1.92 18.72 19.75
C ALA A 139 2.46 19.10 18.35
N LEU A 140 1.91 20.14 17.74
CA LEU A 140 2.34 20.70 16.46
C LEU A 140 3.45 21.75 16.59
N ASP A 141 3.70 22.25 17.81
CA ASP A 141 4.70 23.27 18.04
C ASP A 141 6.10 22.77 17.66
N VAL A 142 6.69 23.40 16.64
CA VAL A 142 8.04 23.08 16.14
C VAL A 142 9.15 23.30 17.17
N ASN A 143 8.90 24.13 18.20
CA ASN A 143 9.86 24.41 19.28
C ASN A 143 9.81 23.35 20.39
N LYS A 144 8.82 22.43 20.35
CA LYS A 144 8.68 21.35 21.31
C LYS A 144 8.85 20.00 20.61
N TYR A 145 9.84 19.24 21.08
CA TYR A 145 9.95 17.86 20.64
C TYR A 145 8.82 17.03 21.26
N THR A 146 7.89 16.58 20.41
CA THR A 146 6.85 15.62 20.79
C THR A 146 7.15 14.30 20.08
N PRO A 147 7.35 13.19 20.83
CA PRO A 147 7.53 11.88 20.23
C PRO A 147 6.39 11.53 19.28
N TYR A 148 6.71 10.82 18.22
CA TYR A 148 5.75 10.50 17.17
C TYR A 148 4.54 9.71 17.70
N GLU A 149 4.78 8.76 18.59
CA GLU A 149 3.74 7.95 19.25
C GLU A 149 2.75 8.85 20.02
N LYS A 150 3.26 9.87 20.71
CA LYS A 150 2.42 10.83 21.45
C LYS A 150 1.59 11.70 20.51
N LYS A 151 2.14 12.10 19.38
CA LYS A 151 1.39 12.83 18.34
C LYS A 151 0.22 11.98 17.82
N LEU A 152 0.44 10.69 17.61
CA LEU A 152 -0.60 9.78 17.17
C LEU A 152 -1.68 9.54 18.20
N GLU A 153 -1.34 9.39 19.49
CA GLU A 153 -2.33 9.28 20.57
C GLU A 153 -3.25 10.51 20.60
N ILE A 154 -2.67 11.70 20.46
CA ILE A 154 -3.41 12.96 20.43
C ILE A 154 -4.32 13.01 19.19
N ALA A 155 -3.83 12.66 18.01
CA ALA A 155 -4.63 12.60 16.81
C ALA A 155 -5.74 11.53 16.90
N ALA A 156 -5.45 10.40 17.54
CA ALA A 156 -6.41 9.33 17.75
C ALA A 156 -7.59 9.75 18.64
N ALA A 157 -7.36 10.62 19.61
CA ALA A 157 -8.42 11.10 20.53
C ALA A 157 -9.52 11.91 19.82
N VAL A 158 -9.17 12.61 18.74
CA VAL A 158 -10.10 13.42 17.95
C VAL A 158 -10.46 12.81 16.59
N PHE A 159 -10.03 11.58 16.37
CA PHE A 159 -10.32 10.88 15.11
C PHE A 159 -11.84 10.62 14.98
N PRO A 160 -12.46 10.94 13.85
CA PRO A 160 -13.90 10.83 13.67
C PRO A 160 -14.42 9.41 13.95
N ASP A 161 -15.46 9.28 14.80
CA ASP A 161 -15.99 7.98 15.19
C ASP A 161 -16.57 7.18 14.02
N ASN A 162 -17.13 7.86 13.03
CA ASN A 162 -17.65 7.22 11.82
C ASN A 162 -16.56 6.65 10.88
N LEU A 163 -15.28 6.95 11.13
CA LEU A 163 -14.13 6.33 10.45
C LEU A 163 -13.51 5.20 11.29
N LYS A 164 -13.92 5.04 12.54
CA LYS A 164 -13.52 3.91 13.40
C LYS A 164 -14.34 2.67 13.07
N VAL A 165 -13.78 1.51 13.36
CA VAL A 165 -14.50 0.23 13.26
C VAL A 165 -14.64 -0.33 14.67
N GLY A 166 -15.80 -0.10 15.29
CA GLY A 166 -15.97 -0.30 16.73
C GLY A 166 -15.00 0.59 17.52
N ASP A 167 -14.22 0.00 18.42
CA ASP A 167 -13.21 0.71 19.20
C ASP A 167 -11.84 0.83 18.48
N ILE A 168 -11.73 0.31 17.26
CA ILE A 168 -10.48 0.28 16.51
C ILE A 168 -10.30 1.60 15.78
N ASN A 169 -9.19 2.31 16.08
CA ASN A 169 -8.76 3.48 15.34
C ASN A 169 -7.84 3.08 14.18
N PRO A 170 -8.25 3.26 12.91
CA PRO A 170 -7.47 2.83 11.76
C PRO A 170 -6.10 3.51 11.65
N LEU A 171 -5.97 4.76 12.07
CA LEU A 171 -4.71 5.49 12.05
C LEU A 171 -3.69 4.87 13.01
N GLN A 172 -4.13 4.47 14.21
CA GLN A 172 -3.28 3.82 15.19
C GLN A 172 -2.82 2.44 14.70
N VAL A 173 -3.74 1.66 14.12
CA VAL A 173 -3.41 0.34 13.53
C VAL A 173 -2.41 0.50 12.39
N LEU A 174 -2.64 1.45 11.48
CA LEU A 174 -1.74 1.72 10.35
C LEU A 174 -0.32 1.99 10.85
N PHE A 175 -0.18 2.85 11.83
CA PHE A 175 1.13 3.18 12.38
C PHE A 175 1.84 1.99 13.03
N GLN A 176 1.10 1.22 13.84
CA GLN A 176 1.64 0.00 14.46
C GLN A 176 2.13 -1.00 13.41
N GLN A 177 1.39 -1.18 12.32
CA GLN A 177 1.77 -2.13 11.26
C GLN A 177 3.00 -1.66 10.47
N VAL A 178 3.10 -0.40 10.10
CA VAL A 178 4.28 0.11 9.40
C VAL A 178 5.53 0.12 10.29
N SER A 179 5.37 0.29 11.60
CA SER A 179 6.48 0.19 12.56
C SER A 179 6.93 -1.26 12.77
N LYS A 180 5.98 -2.19 12.94
CA LYS A 180 6.24 -3.62 13.12
C LYS A 180 6.97 -4.22 11.91
N GLY A 181 6.54 -3.85 10.69
CA GLY A 181 7.14 -4.35 9.46
C GLY A 181 8.64 -4.07 9.33
N LEU A 182 9.13 -2.98 9.93
CA LEU A 182 10.56 -2.65 9.87
C LEU A 182 11.42 -3.37 10.92
N HIS A 183 10.83 -3.89 11.99
CA HIS A 183 11.58 -4.41 13.15
C HIS A 183 11.36 -5.88 13.44
N GLY A 184 10.42 -6.54 12.82
CA GLY A 184 10.06 -7.90 13.21
C GLY A 184 9.57 -8.84 12.12
N LEU A 185 9.38 -8.37 10.90
CA LEU A 185 8.88 -9.19 9.80
C LEU A 185 9.98 -9.48 8.77
N SER A 186 9.90 -10.66 8.17
CA SER A 186 10.71 -11.03 7.00
C SER A 186 10.27 -10.24 5.75
N GLU A 187 11.07 -10.32 4.69
CA GLU A 187 10.77 -9.69 3.40
C GLU A 187 9.44 -10.16 2.82
N GLU A 188 9.20 -11.47 2.86
CA GLU A 188 7.97 -12.08 2.34
C GLU A 188 6.74 -11.69 3.17
N GLU A 189 6.87 -11.61 4.48
CA GLU A 189 5.81 -11.15 5.37
C GLU A 189 5.49 -9.68 5.13
N CYS A 190 6.51 -8.84 4.91
CA CYS A 190 6.33 -7.44 4.56
C CYS A 190 5.61 -7.27 3.20
N VAL A 191 5.91 -8.11 2.20
CA VAL A 191 5.17 -8.10 0.92
C VAL A 191 3.70 -8.42 1.15
N LYS A 192 3.37 -9.44 1.96
CA LYS A 192 1.99 -9.82 2.26
C LYS A 192 1.25 -8.72 3.02
N SER A 193 1.88 -8.15 4.06
CA SER A 193 1.26 -7.09 4.87
C SER A 193 1.12 -5.79 4.10
N SER A 194 1.94 -5.54 3.07
CA SER A 194 1.93 -4.26 2.35
C SER A 194 0.59 -3.97 1.65
N ASP A 195 -0.15 -5.00 1.23
CA ASP A 195 -1.47 -4.83 0.62
C ASP A 195 -2.53 -4.44 1.65
N GLU A 196 -2.47 -5.00 2.85
CA GLU A 196 -3.36 -4.67 3.97
C GLU A 196 -3.06 -3.26 4.47
N ILE A 197 -1.78 -2.94 4.68
CA ILE A 197 -1.31 -1.58 5.03
C ILE A 197 -1.79 -0.58 3.98
N ARG A 198 -1.66 -0.89 2.70
CA ARG A 198 -2.12 -0.06 1.60
C ARG A 198 -3.61 0.23 1.70
N THR A 199 -4.43 -0.80 1.92
CA THR A 199 -5.89 -0.65 2.01
C THR A 199 -6.29 0.28 3.15
N VAL A 200 -5.69 0.11 4.34
CA VAL A 200 -5.96 0.98 5.49
C VAL A 200 -5.44 2.40 5.25
N PHE A 201 -4.25 2.52 4.66
CA PHE A 201 -3.64 3.80 4.32
C PHE A 201 -4.50 4.62 3.35
N GLU A 202 -4.91 4.03 2.23
CA GLU A 202 -5.78 4.67 1.24
C GLU A 202 -7.10 5.12 1.89
N TYR A 203 -7.73 4.25 2.67
CA TYR A 203 -8.97 4.56 3.37
C TYR A 203 -8.82 5.75 4.33
N VAL A 204 -7.80 5.74 5.18
CA VAL A 204 -7.59 6.80 6.19
C VAL A 204 -7.35 8.15 5.51
N PHE A 205 -6.45 8.20 4.52
CA PHE A 205 -6.07 9.46 3.89
C PHE A 205 -7.17 10.05 3.00
N GLU A 206 -7.90 9.22 2.26
CA GLU A 206 -9.01 9.69 1.42
C GLU A 206 -10.19 10.19 2.25
N ASN A 207 -10.60 9.44 3.25
CA ASN A 207 -11.81 9.74 4.01
C ASN A 207 -11.62 10.83 5.06
N LEU A 208 -10.50 10.84 5.78
CA LEU A 208 -10.27 11.84 6.83
C LEU A 208 -10.30 13.25 6.26
N ARG A 209 -9.57 13.50 5.19
CA ARG A 209 -9.52 14.83 4.56
C ARG A 209 -10.85 15.23 3.92
N ALA A 210 -11.52 14.28 3.27
CA ALA A 210 -12.83 14.54 2.68
C ALA A 210 -13.86 14.97 3.74
N GLN A 211 -13.86 14.34 4.92
CA GLN A 211 -14.75 14.70 6.02
C GLN A 211 -14.49 16.11 6.55
N VAL A 212 -13.23 16.48 6.75
CA VAL A 212 -12.90 17.83 7.23
C VAL A 212 -13.33 18.90 6.24
N ILE A 213 -13.06 18.72 4.95
CA ILE A 213 -13.49 19.65 3.91
C ILE A 213 -15.01 19.77 3.86
N SER A 214 -15.73 18.65 3.88
CA SER A 214 -17.20 18.62 3.87
C SER A 214 -17.77 19.30 5.11
N ARG A 215 -17.20 19.04 6.29
CA ARG A 215 -17.66 19.65 7.54
C ARG A 215 -17.45 21.15 7.56
N ARG A 216 -16.28 21.63 7.12
CA ARG A 216 -16.00 23.08 7.02
C ARG A 216 -17.00 23.78 6.09
N ALA A 217 -17.21 23.25 4.89
CA ALA A 217 -18.18 23.79 3.94
C ALA A 217 -19.61 23.84 4.50
N PHE A 218 -20.01 22.80 5.24
CA PHE A 218 -21.31 22.74 5.90
C PHE A 218 -21.46 23.82 6.99
N VAL A 219 -20.45 23.95 7.88
CA VAL A 219 -20.47 24.97 8.95
C VAL A 219 -20.48 26.39 8.37
N ASP A 220 -19.71 26.67 7.33
CA ASP A 220 -19.70 27.98 6.65
C ASP A 220 -21.07 28.30 6.02
N SER A 221 -21.72 27.30 5.45
CA SER A 221 -23.07 27.47 4.89
C SER A 221 -24.11 27.74 5.97
N LEU A 222 -24.04 27.03 7.11
CA LEU A 222 -24.93 27.27 8.25
C LEU A 222 -24.78 28.68 8.82
N LYS A 223 -23.53 29.15 9.01
CA LYS A 223 -23.25 30.50 9.48
C LYS A 223 -23.84 31.58 8.54
N LYS A 224 -23.75 31.38 7.23
CA LYS A 224 -24.34 32.29 6.25
C LYS A 224 -25.85 32.33 6.36
N LEU A 225 -26.50 31.16 6.47
CA LEU A 225 -27.96 31.06 6.59
C LEU A 225 -28.48 31.59 7.93
N SER A 226 -27.73 31.45 9.02
CA SER A 226 -28.14 31.96 10.37
C SER A 226 -27.98 33.48 10.51
N ASN A 227 -27.18 34.13 9.65
CA ASN A 227 -26.96 35.58 9.66
C ASN A 227 -27.78 36.32 8.57
N SER A 228 -28.63 35.61 7.85
CA SER A 228 -29.59 36.14 6.90
C SER A 228 -30.96 36.28 7.51
#